data_00e90f9ead3d042c93ac297b9a8ba743
#
_entry.id   00e90f9ead3d042c93ac297b9a8ba743
#
_cell.length_a   1.000
_cell.length_b   1.000
_cell.length_c   1.000
_cell.angle_alpha   90.00
_cell.angle_beta   90.00
_cell.angle_gamma   90.00
#
_symmetry.space_group_name_H-M   'P 1'
#
loop_
_entity.id
_entity.type
_entity.pdbx_description
1 polymer ?
#
loop_
_entity_poly.entity_id
_entity_poly.type
_entity_poly.pdbx_seq_one_letter_code
_entity_poly.pdbx_strand_id
1 'polypeptide(L)'
;MKKLSYLFAVAASAACLCACTDVPAEQIPADARSTLGADVVLQWNNEEQTIDGFGVAQAGWSDYLYAHRKRQEIMDVMFGQDGLRLSILRGEVFPHYDETTFNMDEDINLSLDDPFFDIDFNRDENRVAEGIAQHNGQLWIMKKAKQEYGVDKLIFSVWSAPAYMKSNGSTSQGFLKRGSYQAFADYLSNFCDAYTAAGLPVYAISPANEPEYAASWNSCLWLPGTTTLGPFIVNNLGPKLRQTHPETRIIFGENAQWSAILGFIMGSKNYVRDILNLNPKITNFPVIAAGHGYVDPVTGKDPAIEPFSKAESKGIPVWLTEISDPTESYDATMTSGLKWAKKFHRFLCEANTGAIVWWAGAIPDGGTTEGLINIEKNRVDYEVTKRCEVFGNFSRYIPVGSKRISAQYDFEQGYMVSGYKYGDNGYTVVAINPADHEVVISLALESAQVSGALQGYVTDDTRKWEPVEAVQPADGVYTLTLPARSVVSYTGTVLSSSSL
;
A
#
# COMPACT_ATOMS: atom_id res chain seq x y z
N MET A 1 11.50 21.13 -27.59
CA MET A 1 12.22 22.09 -26.75
C MET A 1 11.24 23.11 -26.17
N LYS A 2 10.52 22.76 -25.11
CA LYS A 2 9.75 23.65 -24.20
C LYS A 2 9.34 22.83 -22.96
N LYS A 3 10.34 22.42 -22.18
CA LYS A 3 10.15 21.84 -20.83
C LYS A 3 11.31 22.37 -20.00
N LEU A 4 11.19 23.56 -19.48
CA LEU A 4 12.00 24.08 -18.37
C LEU A 4 11.61 25.53 -18.09
N SER A 5 10.56 25.76 -17.35
CA SER A 5 10.31 27.09 -16.77
C SER A 5 9.11 27.03 -15.83
N TYR A 6 9.22 26.40 -14.66
CA TYR A 6 8.38 26.68 -13.48
C TYR A 6 8.99 26.00 -12.25
N LEU A 7 10.23 26.35 -11.96
CA LEU A 7 10.91 25.88 -10.74
C LEU A 7 11.68 27.05 -10.09
N PHE A 8 11.01 28.15 -9.83
CA PHE A 8 11.56 29.21 -8.97
C PHE A 8 10.45 30.16 -8.53
N ALA A 9 9.87 29.89 -7.37
CA ALA A 9 9.31 30.89 -6.48
C ALA A 9 8.72 30.22 -5.23
N VAL A 10 9.54 29.74 -4.31
CA VAL A 10 9.32 29.81 -2.85
C VAL A 10 10.67 29.44 -2.21
N ALA A 11 11.52 30.42 -2.10
CA ALA A 11 12.66 30.35 -1.22
C ALA A 11 12.71 31.69 -0.48
N ALA A 12 12.22 31.69 0.73
CA ALA A 12 12.74 32.53 1.84
C ALA A 12 11.81 32.37 3.05
N SER A 13 12.35 31.76 4.03
CA SER A 13 12.29 32.08 5.46
C SER A 13 12.05 30.88 6.35
N ALA A 14 13.05 30.64 7.09
CA ALA A 14 13.14 30.19 8.47
C ALA A 14 14.16 29.05 8.65
N ALA A 15 15.43 29.44 8.70
CA ALA A 15 16.42 28.64 9.41
C ALA A 15 16.12 28.74 10.91
N CYS A 16 15.72 27.64 11.50
CA CYS A 16 15.86 27.40 12.93
C CYS A 16 16.46 25.99 13.07
N LEU A 17 17.78 25.98 13.24
CA LEU A 17 18.57 24.81 13.59
C LEU A 17 18.22 24.37 15.02
N CYS A 18 17.51 23.27 15.16
CA CYS A 18 17.64 22.42 16.33
C CYS A 18 18.20 21.09 15.85
N ALA A 19 19.49 20.92 16.03
CA ALA A 19 20.17 19.65 15.85
C ALA A 19 19.73 18.71 16.97
N CYS A 20 18.81 17.80 16.68
CA CYS A 20 18.68 16.55 17.39
C CYS A 20 19.36 15.49 16.52
N THR A 21 20.48 15.00 16.98
CA THR A 21 21.19 13.88 16.39
C THR A 21 20.31 12.65 16.49
N ASP A 22 19.73 12.23 15.36
CA ASP A 22 19.13 10.91 15.23
C ASP A 22 20.27 9.89 15.33
N VAL A 23 20.23 9.05 16.35
CA VAL A 23 21.10 7.88 16.46
C VAL A 23 20.69 6.93 15.32
N PRO A 24 21.62 6.50 14.45
CA PRO A 24 21.30 5.49 13.44
C PRO A 24 20.82 4.23 14.16
N ALA A 25 19.80 3.55 13.58
CA ALA A 25 19.43 2.22 14.02
C ALA A 25 20.71 1.38 14.10
N GLU A 26 20.99 0.83 15.27
CA GLU A 26 22.18 0.02 15.52
C GLU A 26 22.22 -1.10 14.48
N GLN A 27 23.18 -1.02 13.56
CA GLN A 27 23.59 -2.16 12.77
C GLN A 27 24.17 -3.18 13.76
N ILE A 28 23.44 -4.27 13.99
CA ILE A 28 23.92 -5.38 14.83
C ILE A 28 25.18 -5.91 14.14
N PRO A 29 26.32 -5.98 14.84
CA PRO A 29 27.56 -6.46 14.24
C PRO A 29 27.41 -7.91 13.75
N ALA A 30 28.05 -8.24 12.64
CA ALA A 30 28.07 -9.55 12.00
C ALA A 30 28.60 -10.72 12.88
N ASP A 31 29.00 -10.47 14.11
CA ASP A 31 29.60 -11.46 15.04
C ASP A 31 28.59 -12.17 15.95
N ALA A 32 27.31 -11.85 15.89
CA ALA A 32 26.31 -12.57 16.66
C ALA A 32 25.77 -13.78 15.87
N ARG A 33 26.59 -14.78 15.60
CA ARG A 33 26.07 -16.13 15.32
C ARG A 33 25.17 -16.50 16.50
N SER A 34 23.88 -16.74 16.19
CA SER A 34 22.90 -17.04 17.21
C SER A 34 23.39 -18.21 18.07
N THR A 35 23.05 -18.20 19.35
CA THR A 35 23.33 -19.31 20.28
C THR A 35 22.75 -20.64 19.80
N LEU A 36 21.86 -20.61 18.79
CA LEU A 36 21.21 -21.77 18.18
C LEU A 36 21.97 -22.37 16.99
N GLY A 37 23.08 -21.72 16.52
CA GLY A 37 23.91 -22.25 15.43
C GLY A 37 23.23 -22.28 14.06
N ALA A 38 22.14 -21.54 13.86
CA ALA A 38 21.44 -21.44 12.58
C ALA A 38 21.81 -20.13 11.84
N ASP A 39 21.75 -20.16 10.50
CA ASP A 39 22.01 -18.99 9.65
C ASP A 39 20.96 -17.89 9.85
N VAL A 40 19.72 -18.29 10.12
CA VAL A 40 18.58 -17.42 10.37
C VAL A 40 17.91 -17.80 11.68
N VAL A 41 17.72 -16.83 12.58
CA VAL A 41 16.97 -17.02 13.82
C VAL A 41 15.82 -16.05 13.91
N LEU A 42 14.60 -16.59 13.99
CA LEU A 42 13.39 -15.82 14.25
C LEU A 42 13.18 -15.71 15.77
N GLN A 43 13.07 -14.50 16.27
CA GLN A 43 12.88 -14.20 17.69
C GLN A 43 11.40 -14.17 18.04
N TRP A 44 10.85 -15.31 18.46
CA TRP A 44 9.40 -15.49 18.68
C TRP A 44 8.76 -14.46 19.60
N ASN A 45 9.47 -14.06 20.65
CA ASN A 45 8.97 -13.12 21.64
C ASN A 45 9.28 -11.65 21.33
N ASN A 46 10.05 -11.38 20.26
CA ASN A 46 10.35 -10.02 19.83
C ASN A 46 9.38 -9.60 18.72
N GLU A 47 8.20 -9.15 19.16
CA GLU A 47 7.14 -8.68 18.28
C GLU A 47 7.38 -7.26 17.80
N GLU A 48 7.18 -7.07 16.53
CA GLU A 48 7.21 -5.79 15.85
C GLU A 48 5.77 -5.33 15.50
N GLN A 49 5.58 -4.68 14.38
CA GLN A 49 4.26 -4.18 13.96
C GLN A 49 3.25 -5.30 13.69
N THR A 50 1.97 -4.90 13.76
CA THR A 50 0.86 -5.72 13.26
C THR A 50 0.73 -5.55 11.75
N ILE A 51 0.51 -6.65 11.04
CA ILE A 51 0.20 -6.62 9.61
C ILE A 51 -1.30 -6.41 9.43
N ASP A 52 -1.67 -5.23 8.99
CA ASP A 52 -3.06 -4.84 8.72
C ASP A 52 -3.58 -5.37 7.38
N GLY A 53 -2.67 -5.69 6.46
CA GLY A 53 -3.00 -6.35 5.20
C GLY A 53 -2.23 -5.88 4.00
N PHE A 54 -2.62 -6.44 2.85
CA PHE A 54 -2.08 -6.12 1.54
C PHE A 54 -3.21 -5.72 0.61
N GLY A 55 -2.96 -4.78 -0.29
CA GLY A 55 -4.00 -4.24 -1.14
C GLY A 55 -3.53 -3.69 -2.47
N VAL A 56 -4.50 -3.21 -3.22
CA VAL A 56 -4.29 -2.49 -4.48
C VAL A 56 -5.11 -1.21 -4.51
N ALA A 57 -4.65 -0.25 -5.30
CA ALA A 57 -5.46 0.89 -5.70
C ALA A 57 -6.20 0.56 -7.01
N GLN A 58 -7.48 0.92 -7.04
CA GLN A 58 -8.32 0.81 -8.20
C GLN A 58 -9.26 2.05 -8.20
N ALA A 59 -8.71 3.18 -8.66
CA ALA A 59 -9.32 4.50 -8.61
C ALA A 59 -9.91 4.91 -9.98
N GLY A 60 -9.58 6.06 -10.50
CA GLY A 60 -10.17 6.64 -11.71
C GLY A 60 -10.11 5.79 -12.99
N TRP A 61 -9.20 4.84 -13.09
CA TRP A 61 -9.11 3.87 -14.20
C TRP A 61 -9.88 2.57 -13.95
N SER A 62 -10.70 2.50 -12.92
CA SER A 62 -11.55 1.34 -12.62
C SER A 62 -12.47 0.97 -13.80
N ASP A 63 -12.82 1.93 -14.62
CA ASP A 63 -13.66 1.73 -15.81
C ASP A 63 -13.02 0.78 -16.83
N TYR A 64 -11.68 0.75 -16.93
CA TYR A 64 -10.99 -0.21 -17.81
C TYR A 64 -11.22 -1.66 -17.36
N LEU A 65 -11.10 -1.92 -16.04
CA LEU A 65 -11.39 -3.24 -15.49
C LEU A 65 -12.89 -3.56 -15.60
N TYR A 66 -13.74 -2.60 -15.26
CA TYR A 66 -15.19 -2.76 -15.35
C TYR A 66 -15.65 -3.12 -16.75
N ALA A 67 -15.09 -2.49 -17.79
CA ALA A 67 -15.39 -2.75 -19.20
C ALA A 67 -14.69 -4.01 -19.76
N HIS A 68 -13.83 -4.68 -18.98
CA HIS A 68 -13.08 -5.83 -19.47
C HIS A 68 -13.94 -7.09 -19.50
N ARG A 69 -13.89 -7.88 -20.62
CA ARG A 69 -14.71 -9.08 -20.78
C ARG A 69 -14.39 -10.17 -19.76
N LYS A 70 -13.14 -10.23 -19.26
CA LYS A 70 -12.68 -11.14 -18.21
C LYS A 70 -12.58 -10.48 -16.85
N ARG A 71 -13.38 -9.43 -16.60
CA ARG A 71 -13.32 -8.68 -15.34
C ARG A 71 -13.46 -9.54 -14.10
N GLN A 72 -14.30 -10.59 -14.14
CA GLN A 72 -14.45 -11.52 -13.03
C GLN A 72 -13.17 -12.32 -12.77
N GLU A 73 -12.53 -12.85 -13.82
CA GLU A 73 -11.26 -13.57 -13.71
C GLU A 73 -10.16 -12.66 -13.11
N ILE A 74 -10.13 -11.37 -13.49
CA ILE A 74 -9.18 -10.40 -12.96
C ILE A 74 -9.47 -10.11 -11.47
N MET A 75 -10.74 -10.01 -11.09
CA MET A 75 -11.14 -9.90 -9.68
C MET A 75 -10.72 -11.16 -8.90
N ASP A 76 -10.86 -12.35 -9.47
CA ASP A 76 -10.40 -13.60 -8.86
C ASP A 76 -8.87 -13.61 -8.65
N VAL A 77 -8.10 -13.06 -9.59
CA VAL A 77 -6.64 -12.90 -9.43
C VAL A 77 -6.32 -11.98 -8.25
N MET A 78 -7.03 -10.88 -8.07
CA MET A 78 -6.74 -9.92 -7.00
C MET A 78 -7.24 -10.40 -5.63
N PHE A 79 -8.47 -10.91 -5.55
CA PHE A 79 -9.16 -11.12 -4.27
C PHE A 79 -9.52 -12.58 -4.00
N GLY A 80 -9.53 -13.44 -5.01
CA GLY A 80 -9.95 -14.84 -4.90
C GLY A 80 -9.00 -15.69 -4.04
N GLN A 81 -9.52 -16.85 -3.58
CA GLN A 81 -8.75 -17.80 -2.75
C GLN A 81 -7.53 -18.36 -3.49
N ASP A 82 -7.61 -18.51 -4.80
CA ASP A 82 -6.50 -18.94 -5.67
C ASP A 82 -5.68 -17.77 -6.22
N GLY A 83 -6.15 -16.53 -5.98
CA GLY A 83 -5.50 -15.27 -6.32
C GLY A 83 -4.63 -14.70 -5.19
N LEU A 84 -4.45 -13.39 -5.18
CA LEU A 84 -3.62 -12.67 -4.19
C LEU A 84 -4.23 -12.62 -2.79
N ARG A 85 -5.53 -12.86 -2.63
CA ARG A 85 -6.27 -12.74 -1.35
C ARG A 85 -6.13 -11.36 -0.70
N LEU A 86 -6.16 -10.31 -1.50
CA LEU A 86 -5.99 -8.95 -1.00
C LEU A 86 -7.12 -8.58 -0.04
N SER A 87 -6.75 -7.88 1.03
CA SER A 87 -7.66 -7.49 2.13
C SER A 87 -7.92 -5.98 2.18
N ILE A 88 -7.24 -5.20 1.35
CA ILE A 88 -7.36 -3.74 1.26
C ILE A 88 -7.63 -3.36 -0.19
N LEU A 89 -8.62 -2.48 -0.41
CA LEU A 89 -8.86 -1.87 -1.70
C LEU A 89 -8.94 -0.36 -1.54
N ARG A 90 -8.06 0.35 -2.28
CA ARG A 90 -7.96 1.81 -2.27
C ARG A 90 -8.64 2.41 -3.48
N GLY A 91 -9.60 3.31 -3.23
CA GLY A 91 -10.30 4.09 -4.23
C GLY A 91 -10.04 5.59 -4.09
N GLU A 92 -10.80 6.37 -4.85
CA GLU A 92 -10.73 7.83 -4.90
C GLU A 92 -12.03 8.45 -4.39
N VAL A 93 -11.93 9.57 -3.67
CA VAL A 93 -13.04 10.50 -3.47
C VAL A 93 -12.95 11.55 -4.58
N PHE A 94 -13.77 11.39 -5.61
CA PHE A 94 -13.72 12.26 -6.78
C PHE A 94 -14.21 13.67 -6.48
N PRO A 95 -13.60 14.73 -7.06
CA PRO A 95 -13.95 16.13 -6.79
C PRO A 95 -15.24 16.58 -7.46
N HIS A 96 -15.91 15.72 -8.22
CA HIS A 96 -17.11 16.04 -9.01
C HIS A 96 -18.40 15.55 -8.36
N TYR A 97 -18.33 14.88 -7.22
CA TYR A 97 -19.56 14.52 -6.52
C TYR A 97 -20.31 15.80 -6.14
N ASP A 98 -21.46 15.98 -6.72
CA ASP A 98 -22.43 16.95 -6.26
C ASP A 98 -23.11 16.39 -5.00
N GLU A 99 -23.38 17.22 -4.01
CA GLU A 99 -24.11 16.80 -2.80
C GLU A 99 -25.49 16.18 -3.13
N THR A 100 -26.02 16.48 -4.33
CA THR A 100 -27.30 16.00 -4.83
C THR A 100 -27.21 14.75 -5.72
N THR A 101 -26.01 14.37 -6.19
CA THR A 101 -25.80 13.32 -7.20
C THR A 101 -24.85 12.21 -6.77
N PHE A 102 -24.69 11.97 -5.48
CA PHE A 102 -24.20 10.67 -5.02
C PHE A 102 -25.21 9.55 -5.41
N ASN A 103 -25.70 9.60 -6.64
CA ASN A 103 -26.57 8.57 -7.17
C ASN A 103 -25.71 7.36 -7.53
N MET A 104 -25.50 6.50 -6.54
CA MET A 104 -24.77 5.26 -6.64
C MET A 104 -25.67 4.10 -7.12
N ASP A 105 -26.95 4.37 -7.43
CA ASP A 105 -27.94 3.35 -7.72
C ASP A 105 -27.89 2.81 -9.16
N GLU A 106 -27.12 3.42 -10.03
CA GLU A 106 -26.88 2.88 -11.36
C GLU A 106 -25.72 1.88 -11.34
N ASP A 107 -25.93 0.77 -10.67
CA ASP A 107 -25.21 -0.47 -10.95
C ASP A 107 -25.68 -0.95 -12.34
N ILE A 108 -25.11 -0.37 -13.39
CA ILE A 108 -25.45 -0.76 -14.76
C ILE A 108 -25.08 -2.23 -14.88
N ASN A 109 -26.09 -3.05 -15.03
CA ASN A 109 -25.96 -4.45 -15.36
C ASN A 109 -25.48 -4.52 -16.81
N LEU A 110 -24.18 -4.23 -17.04
CA LEU A 110 -23.60 -4.27 -18.37
C LEU A 110 -23.65 -5.69 -18.88
N SER A 111 -24.52 -5.89 -19.86
CA SER A 111 -24.44 -7.05 -20.73
C SER A 111 -23.12 -7.03 -21.49
N LEU A 112 -22.53 -8.20 -21.77
CA LEU A 112 -21.36 -8.33 -22.65
C LEU A 112 -21.61 -7.76 -24.06
N ASP A 113 -22.87 -7.62 -24.44
CA ASP A 113 -23.31 -7.07 -25.72
C ASP A 113 -23.58 -5.55 -25.67
N ASP A 114 -23.26 -4.89 -24.55
CA ASP A 114 -23.49 -3.47 -24.38
C ASP A 114 -22.49 -2.68 -25.24
N PRO A 115 -22.95 -1.65 -26.00
CA PRO A 115 -22.09 -0.75 -26.76
C PRO A 115 -20.97 -0.10 -25.95
N PHE A 116 -21.09 -0.06 -24.62
CA PHE A 116 -20.05 0.42 -23.71
C PHE A 116 -18.74 -0.38 -23.86
N PHE A 117 -18.79 -1.67 -24.21
CA PHE A 117 -17.58 -2.46 -24.48
C PHE A 117 -16.84 -2.04 -25.75
N ASP A 118 -17.47 -1.28 -26.64
CA ASP A 118 -16.86 -0.78 -27.88
C ASP A 118 -16.24 0.61 -27.71
N ILE A 119 -16.30 1.23 -26.51
CA ILE A 119 -15.73 2.55 -26.25
C ILE A 119 -14.20 2.45 -26.22
N ASP A 120 -13.54 3.18 -27.09
CA ASP A 120 -12.10 3.41 -27.04
C ASP A 120 -11.84 4.55 -26.06
N PHE A 121 -11.51 4.20 -24.82
CA PHE A 121 -11.23 5.16 -23.74
C PHE A 121 -10.08 6.13 -24.06
N ASN A 122 -9.19 5.79 -25.00
CA ASN A 122 -8.13 6.70 -25.44
C ASN A 122 -8.61 7.75 -26.44
N ARG A 123 -9.76 7.54 -27.07
CA ARG A 123 -10.33 8.47 -28.06
C ARG A 123 -11.57 9.20 -27.59
N ASP A 124 -12.26 8.68 -26.59
CA ASP A 124 -13.57 9.18 -26.17
C ASP A 124 -13.54 9.79 -24.74
N GLU A 125 -12.46 10.52 -24.38
CA GLU A 125 -12.42 11.28 -23.12
C GLU A 125 -13.68 12.15 -22.91
N ASN A 126 -14.30 12.63 -23.99
CA ASN A 126 -15.52 13.43 -23.94
C ASN A 126 -16.78 12.59 -23.61
N ARG A 127 -16.85 11.33 -24.01
CA ARG A 127 -17.99 10.47 -23.68
C ARG A 127 -17.94 9.97 -22.24
N VAL A 128 -16.76 9.81 -21.71
CA VAL A 128 -16.54 9.56 -20.28
C VAL A 128 -16.98 10.80 -19.47
N ALA A 129 -16.76 12.01 -20.00
CA ALA A 129 -17.21 13.26 -19.38
C ALA A 129 -18.73 13.52 -19.52
N GLU A 130 -19.40 12.91 -20.50
CA GLU A 130 -20.84 13.11 -20.78
C GLU A 130 -21.78 12.20 -19.95
N GLY A 131 -21.30 11.60 -18.85
CA GLY A 131 -22.17 10.91 -17.90
C GLY A 131 -22.27 9.40 -18.04
N ILE A 132 -21.43 8.76 -18.86
CA ILE A 132 -21.13 7.35 -18.66
C ILE A 132 -20.23 7.34 -17.42
N ALA A 133 -20.83 7.01 -16.32
CA ALA A 133 -20.35 7.20 -14.98
C ALA A 133 -18.86 6.86 -14.80
N GLN A 134 -18.00 7.85 -14.77
CA GLN A 134 -16.59 7.77 -14.38
C GLN A 134 -16.38 7.03 -13.05
N HIS A 135 -17.46 6.78 -12.32
CA HIS A 135 -17.46 6.29 -10.96
C HIS A 135 -18.09 4.91 -10.81
N ASN A 136 -18.80 4.40 -11.78
CA ASN A 136 -19.45 3.09 -11.74
C ASN A 136 -18.45 1.96 -11.68
N GLY A 137 -17.33 2.07 -12.37
CA GLY A 137 -16.25 1.10 -12.32
C GLY A 137 -15.72 0.92 -10.90
N GLN A 138 -15.43 2.01 -10.20
CA GLN A 138 -14.95 1.95 -8.82
C GLN A 138 -16.02 1.35 -7.89
N LEU A 139 -17.27 1.80 -7.98
CA LEU A 139 -18.34 1.28 -7.14
C LEU A 139 -18.57 -0.20 -7.38
N TRP A 140 -18.59 -0.64 -8.64
CA TRP A 140 -18.74 -2.05 -8.98
C TRP A 140 -17.62 -2.90 -8.39
N ILE A 141 -16.35 -2.47 -8.52
CA ILE A 141 -15.19 -3.18 -7.98
C ILE A 141 -15.27 -3.25 -6.45
N MET A 142 -15.63 -2.13 -5.78
CA MET A 142 -15.78 -2.08 -4.32
C MET A 142 -16.88 -3.03 -3.84
N LYS A 143 -18.05 -3.05 -4.53
CA LYS A 143 -19.14 -3.98 -4.22
C LYS A 143 -18.69 -5.43 -4.38
N LYS A 144 -18.05 -5.78 -5.50
CA LYS A 144 -17.55 -7.12 -5.77
C LYS A 144 -16.52 -7.53 -4.71
N ALA A 145 -15.52 -6.71 -4.47
CA ALA A 145 -14.48 -6.97 -3.48
C ALA A 145 -15.06 -7.23 -2.09
N LYS A 146 -16.04 -6.42 -1.66
CA LYS A 146 -16.70 -6.56 -0.35
C LYS A 146 -17.62 -7.76 -0.28
N GLN A 147 -18.53 -7.91 -1.26
CA GLN A 147 -19.63 -8.85 -1.17
C GLN A 147 -19.24 -10.27 -1.56
N GLU A 148 -18.38 -10.43 -2.56
CA GLU A 148 -17.99 -11.75 -3.08
C GLU A 148 -16.70 -12.28 -2.46
N TYR A 149 -15.75 -11.38 -2.13
CA TYR A 149 -14.44 -11.78 -1.62
C TYR A 149 -14.19 -11.42 -0.16
N GLY A 150 -15.11 -10.67 0.48
CA GLY A 150 -15.01 -10.34 1.89
C GLY A 150 -13.92 -9.31 2.22
N VAL A 151 -13.54 -8.47 1.27
CA VAL A 151 -12.58 -7.37 1.53
C VAL A 151 -13.15 -6.40 2.55
N ASP A 152 -12.49 -6.27 3.69
CA ASP A 152 -13.00 -5.48 4.81
C ASP A 152 -12.47 -4.05 4.86
N LYS A 153 -11.30 -3.79 4.29
CA LYS A 153 -10.67 -2.49 4.33
C LYS A 153 -10.84 -1.75 3.01
N LEU A 154 -11.98 -1.09 2.84
CA LEU A 154 -12.20 -0.15 1.75
C LEU A 154 -11.67 1.22 2.20
N ILE A 155 -10.61 1.71 1.57
CA ILE A 155 -9.98 2.98 1.88
C ILE A 155 -10.07 3.93 0.70
N PHE A 156 -10.15 5.22 0.96
CA PHE A 156 -10.32 6.22 -0.09
C PHE A 156 -9.42 7.42 0.15
N SER A 157 -8.81 7.93 -0.94
CA SER A 157 -7.99 9.12 -0.89
C SER A 157 -8.54 10.21 -1.79
N VAL A 158 -8.32 11.47 -1.39
CA VAL A 158 -8.71 12.66 -2.14
C VAL A 158 -7.51 13.18 -2.90
N TRP A 159 -7.55 13.12 -4.24
CA TRP A 159 -6.58 13.84 -5.07
C TRP A 159 -6.85 15.34 -5.07
N SER A 160 -8.11 15.73 -5.17
CA SER A 160 -8.51 17.13 -5.15
C SER A 160 -9.85 17.32 -4.47
N ALA A 161 -9.97 18.40 -3.70
CA ALA A 161 -11.28 18.92 -3.31
C ALA A 161 -12.01 19.52 -4.52
N PRO A 162 -13.37 19.64 -4.46
CA PRO A 162 -14.15 20.34 -5.48
C PRO A 162 -13.58 21.71 -5.85
N ALA A 163 -13.57 22.07 -7.12
CA ALA A 163 -12.94 23.28 -7.65
C ALA A 163 -13.41 24.57 -6.93
N TYR A 164 -14.70 24.65 -6.59
CA TYR A 164 -15.26 25.84 -5.92
C TYR A 164 -14.73 26.03 -4.47
N MET A 165 -14.23 24.97 -3.84
CA MET A 165 -13.60 25.02 -2.51
C MET A 165 -12.14 25.42 -2.57
N LYS A 166 -11.51 25.43 -3.76
CA LYS A 166 -10.07 25.66 -3.93
C LYS A 166 -9.71 27.08 -4.27
N SER A 167 -8.49 27.49 -3.91
CA SER A 167 -7.98 28.86 -4.08
C SER A 167 -7.89 29.31 -5.54
N ASN A 168 -7.68 28.39 -6.45
CA ASN A 168 -7.54 28.63 -7.89
C ASN A 168 -8.79 28.31 -8.70
N GLY A 169 -9.85 27.80 -8.07
CA GLY A 169 -11.08 27.42 -8.76
C GLY A 169 -10.93 26.23 -9.73
N SER A 170 -9.91 25.40 -9.55
CA SER A 170 -9.59 24.25 -10.39
C SER A 170 -9.39 23.00 -9.54
N THR A 171 -9.68 21.82 -10.10
CA THR A 171 -9.36 20.55 -9.45
C THR A 171 -7.88 20.18 -9.51
N SER A 172 -7.09 20.84 -10.37
CA SER A 172 -5.63 20.68 -10.42
C SER A 172 -4.95 21.74 -9.57
N GLN A 173 -3.90 21.35 -8.84
CA GLN A 173 -3.06 22.24 -8.03
C GLN A 173 -3.85 23.10 -7.01
N GLY A 174 -3.28 24.21 -6.56
CA GLY A 174 -3.92 25.13 -5.62
C GLY A 174 -4.12 24.54 -4.21
N PHE A 175 -4.78 25.29 -3.34
CA PHE A 175 -4.99 24.95 -1.92
C PHE A 175 -6.48 24.94 -1.59
N LEU A 176 -6.88 24.13 -0.62
CA LEU A 176 -8.22 24.26 -0.03
C LEU A 176 -8.33 25.59 0.69
N LYS A 177 -9.40 26.38 0.41
CA LYS A 177 -9.68 27.62 1.12
C LYS A 177 -9.99 27.33 2.59
N ARG A 178 -9.41 28.06 3.52
CA ARG A 178 -9.70 27.88 4.97
C ARG A 178 -11.19 28.01 5.29
N GLY A 179 -11.87 28.94 4.61
CA GLY A 179 -13.32 29.09 4.74
C GLY A 179 -14.14 27.90 4.26
N SER A 180 -13.54 26.99 3.50
CA SER A 180 -14.18 25.76 2.99
C SER A 180 -13.86 24.51 3.85
N TYR A 181 -13.08 24.64 4.94
CA TYR A 181 -12.66 23.48 5.73
C TYR A 181 -13.85 22.68 6.28
N GLN A 182 -14.86 23.36 6.86
CA GLN A 182 -16.03 22.66 7.36
C GLN A 182 -16.85 22.02 6.22
N ALA A 183 -17.08 22.75 5.13
CA ALA A 183 -17.80 22.23 3.98
C ALA A 183 -17.08 21.01 3.37
N PHE A 184 -15.75 21.01 3.36
CA PHE A 184 -14.98 19.84 2.88
C PHE A 184 -15.05 18.67 3.85
N ALA A 185 -15.05 18.90 5.16
CA ALA A 185 -15.28 17.83 6.14
C ALA A 185 -16.68 17.22 6.00
N ASP A 186 -17.70 18.06 5.74
CA ASP A 186 -19.06 17.60 5.47
C ASP A 186 -19.14 16.79 4.16
N TYR A 187 -18.46 17.24 3.11
CA TYR A 187 -18.33 16.53 1.84
C TYR A 187 -17.75 15.12 2.01
N LEU A 188 -16.67 14.97 2.79
CA LEU A 188 -16.07 13.68 3.08
C LEU A 188 -16.98 12.79 3.93
N SER A 189 -17.72 13.36 4.86
CA SER A 189 -18.74 12.63 5.63
C SER A 189 -19.88 12.14 4.73
N ASN A 190 -20.37 12.97 3.82
CA ASN A 190 -21.43 12.60 2.88
C ASN A 190 -20.98 11.48 1.93
N PHE A 191 -19.70 11.49 1.51
CA PHE A 191 -19.12 10.37 0.78
C PHE A 191 -19.19 9.06 1.60
N CYS A 192 -18.81 9.11 2.88
CA CYS A 192 -18.91 7.94 3.77
C CYS A 192 -20.37 7.49 3.95
N ASP A 193 -21.33 8.44 4.04
CA ASP A 193 -22.76 8.13 4.11
C ASP A 193 -23.22 7.37 2.86
N ALA A 194 -22.87 7.86 1.66
CA ALA A 194 -23.27 7.27 0.38
C ALA A 194 -22.70 5.84 0.22
N TYR A 195 -21.40 5.66 0.50
CA TYR A 195 -20.77 4.32 0.43
C TYR A 195 -21.37 3.37 1.49
N THR A 196 -21.62 3.84 2.69
CA THR A 196 -22.26 3.02 3.75
C THR A 196 -23.68 2.62 3.35
N ALA A 197 -24.46 3.52 2.76
CA ALA A 197 -25.80 3.22 2.24
C ALA A 197 -25.77 2.17 1.12
N ALA A 198 -24.70 2.13 0.33
CA ALA A 198 -24.46 1.10 -0.69
C ALA A 198 -23.94 -0.24 -0.13
N GLY A 199 -23.86 -0.39 1.21
CA GLY A 199 -23.33 -1.58 1.88
C GLY A 199 -21.79 -1.66 1.90
N LEU A 200 -21.10 -0.52 1.71
CA LEU A 200 -19.66 -0.40 1.59
C LEU A 200 -19.10 0.54 2.69
N PRO A 201 -19.09 0.12 3.97
CA PRO A 201 -18.59 0.97 5.03
C PRO A 201 -17.12 1.37 4.77
N VAL A 202 -16.84 2.68 4.86
CA VAL A 202 -15.52 3.24 4.64
C VAL A 202 -14.63 2.94 5.84
N TYR A 203 -13.60 2.11 5.65
CA TYR A 203 -12.65 1.76 6.70
C TYR A 203 -11.73 2.93 7.06
N ALA A 204 -11.23 3.64 6.04
CA ALA A 204 -10.41 4.82 6.25
C ALA A 204 -10.53 5.80 5.07
N ILE A 205 -10.38 7.09 5.38
CA ILE A 205 -10.40 8.16 4.39
C ILE A 205 -9.17 9.05 4.55
N SER A 206 -8.51 9.36 3.44
CA SER A 206 -7.41 10.33 3.38
C SER A 206 -7.90 11.62 2.75
N PRO A 207 -7.82 12.76 3.43
CA PRO A 207 -8.21 14.04 2.86
C PRO A 207 -7.20 14.61 1.86
N ALA A 208 -6.04 13.96 1.67
CA ALA A 208 -4.96 14.52 0.86
C ALA A 208 -4.03 13.44 0.30
N ASN A 209 -4.20 13.09 -0.98
CA ASN A 209 -3.21 12.35 -1.75
C ASN A 209 -2.08 13.31 -2.16
N GLU A 210 -0.83 12.94 -1.93
CA GLU A 210 0.38 13.69 -2.31
C GLU A 210 0.31 15.19 -2.00
N PRO A 211 0.16 15.56 -0.72
CA PRO A 211 -0.13 16.92 -0.28
C PRO A 211 0.92 17.96 -0.67
N GLU A 212 2.10 17.55 -1.10
CA GLU A 212 3.20 18.43 -1.55
C GLU A 212 3.29 18.53 -3.08
N TYR A 213 2.58 17.67 -3.82
CA TYR A 213 2.80 17.55 -5.25
C TYR A 213 1.75 18.33 -6.07
N ALA A 214 2.23 19.35 -6.79
CA ALA A 214 1.39 20.17 -7.67
C ALA A 214 1.25 19.52 -9.06
N ALA A 215 0.50 18.44 -9.14
CA ALA A 215 0.29 17.69 -10.36
C ALA A 215 -0.54 18.46 -11.41
N SER A 216 -0.42 18.05 -12.69
CA SER A 216 -1.25 18.56 -13.79
C SER A 216 -2.64 17.92 -13.86
N TRP A 217 -2.83 16.79 -13.16
CA TRP A 217 -4.12 16.14 -12.92
C TRP A 217 -4.75 16.63 -11.61
N ASN A 218 -5.84 16.02 -11.17
CA ASN A 218 -6.48 16.32 -9.90
C ASN A 218 -5.44 16.30 -8.77
N SER A 219 -5.28 17.42 -8.07
CA SER A 219 -4.31 17.56 -6.98
C SER A 219 -4.66 18.74 -6.10
N CYS A 220 -4.28 18.70 -4.83
CA CYS A 220 -4.54 19.77 -3.86
C CYS A 220 -3.38 19.86 -2.88
N LEU A 221 -2.76 21.04 -2.81
CA LEU A 221 -1.62 21.27 -1.91
C LEU A 221 -2.09 21.51 -0.47
N TRP A 222 -1.39 20.87 0.47
CA TRP A 222 -1.60 21.02 1.91
C TRP A 222 -0.29 21.38 2.62
N LEU A 223 0.39 22.40 2.11
CA LEU A 223 1.66 22.88 2.64
C LEU A 223 1.54 24.24 3.35
N PRO A 224 2.24 24.41 4.47
CA PRO A 224 2.83 23.34 5.28
C PRO A 224 1.75 22.56 6.02
N GLY A 225 1.88 21.23 6.12
CA GLY A 225 0.87 20.37 6.73
C GLY A 225 0.52 20.74 8.17
N THR A 226 1.47 21.30 8.89
CA THR A 226 1.33 21.73 10.29
C THR A 226 0.31 22.87 10.49
N THR A 227 0.06 23.69 9.46
CA THR A 227 -0.88 24.82 9.51
C THR A 227 -2.07 24.66 8.58
N THR A 228 -2.10 23.58 7.81
CA THR A 228 -3.17 23.26 6.86
C THR A 228 -3.85 21.94 7.22
N LEU A 229 -3.28 20.79 6.82
CA LEU A 229 -3.85 19.47 7.02
C LEU A 229 -4.05 19.11 8.50
N GLY A 230 -3.04 19.34 9.34
CA GLY A 230 -3.14 19.05 10.77
C GLY A 230 -4.30 19.78 11.45
N PRO A 231 -4.42 21.14 11.35
CA PRO A 231 -5.58 21.87 11.84
C PRO A 231 -6.92 21.46 11.22
N PHE A 232 -6.95 21.12 9.92
CA PHE A 232 -8.16 20.62 9.27
C PHE A 232 -8.64 19.31 9.92
N ILE A 233 -7.73 18.34 10.12
CA ILE A 233 -8.08 17.08 10.78
C ILE A 233 -8.55 17.32 12.21
N VAL A 234 -7.82 18.13 12.99
CA VAL A 234 -8.10 18.33 14.42
C VAL A 234 -9.40 19.09 14.66
N ASN A 235 -9.70 20.10 13.83
CA ASN A 235 -10.80 21.04 14.12
C ASN A 235 -12.06 20.81 13.26
N ASN A 236 -11.96 20.09 12.15
CA ASN A 236 -13.08 19.89 11.20
C ASN A 236 -13.35 18.41 10.94
N LEU A 237 -12.45 17.70 10.25
CA LEU A 237 -12.70 16.33 9.79
C LEU A 237 -12.85 15.33 10.95
N GLY A 238 -11.91 15.36 11.90
CA GLY A 238 -11.94 14.43 13.04
C GLY A 238 -13.19 14.57 13.91
N PRO A 239 -13.58 15.78 14.35
CA PRO A 239 -14.85 15.99 15.04
C PRO A 239 -16.07 15.57 14.24
N LYS A 240 -16.10 15.85 12.91
CA LYS A 240 -17.20 15.45 12.03
C LYS A 240 -17.34 13.94 11.97
N LEU A 241 -16.28 13.22 11.60
CA LEU A 241 -16.30 11.75 11.48
C LEU A 241 -16.59 11.07 12.84
N ARG A 242 -16.05 11.60 13.94
CA ARG A 242 -16.39 11.08 15.26
C ARG A 242 -17.91 11.08 15.53
N GLN A 243 -18.62 12.10 15.02
CA GLN A 243 -20.06 12.23 15.16
C GLN A 243 -20.84 11.32 14.20
N THR A 244 -20.38 11.19 12.95
CA THR A 244 -21.14 10.53 11.89
C THR A 244 -20.66 9.11 11.60
N HIS A 245 -19.34 8.89 11.61
CA HIS A 245 -18.67 7.64 11.25
C HIS A 245 -17.52 7.32 12.23
N PRO A 246 -17.81 7.04 13.52
CA PRO A 246 -16.80 6.91 14.57
C PRO A 246 -15.75 5.81 14.30
N GLU A 247 -16.10 4.79 13.49
CA GLU A 247 -15.20 3.69 13.13
C GLU A 247 -14.29 4.01 11.94
N THR A 248 -14.63 5.04 11.13
CA THR A 248 -13.82 5.43 9.98
C THR A 248 -12.53 6.12 10.46
N ARG A 249 -11.39 5.58 10.04
CA ARG A 249 -10.07 6.12 10.34
C ARG A 249 -9.71 7.25 9.40
N ILE A 250 -8.81 8.12 9.83
CA ILE A 250 -8.26 9.20 9.01
C ILE A 250 -6.82 8.83 8.64
N ILE A 251 -6.54 8.66 7.36
CA ILE A 251 -5.18 8.52 6.86
C ILE A 251 -4.59 9.92 6.68
N PHE A 252 -3.33 10.11 7.08
CA PHE A 252 -2.61 11.37 6.88
C PHE A 252 -1.13 11.13 6.59
N GLY A 253 -0.53 12.03 5.85
CA GLY A 253 0.79 11.88 5.25
C GLY A 253 0.63 11.77 3.75
N GLU A 254 0.79 10.58 3.21
CA GLU A 254 0.63 10.24 1.79
C GLU A 254 1.44 11.12 0.83
N ASN A 255 2.61 11.63 1.27
CA ASN A 255 3.54 12.29 0.35
C ASN A 255 4.09 11.27 -0.65
N ALA A 256 4.40 11.72 -1.87
CA ALA A 256 4.88 10.88 -2.97
C ALA A 256 6.15 10.08 -2.61
N GLN A 257 7.01 10.63 -1.77
CA GLN A 257 8.20 9.95 -1.27
C GLN A 257 8.09 9.59 0.20
N TRP A 258 8.62 8.41 0.55
CA TRP A 258 8.68 7.93 1.91
C TRP A 258 9.52 8.82 2.82
N SER A 259 10.75 9.13 2.37
CA SER A 259 11.68 10.03 3.06
C SER A 259 12.23 11.06 2.08
N ALA A 260 12.54 12.26 2.57
CA ALA A 260 13.14 13.32 1.75
C ALA A 260 14.58 12.97 1.37
N ILE A 261 14.92 13.05 0.07
CA ILE A 261 16.26 12.75 -0.42
C ILE A 261 17.20 13.96 -0.31
N LEU A 262 16.70 15.17 -0.47
CA LEU A 262 17.51 16.40 -0.53
C LEU A 262 17.10 17.47 0.50
N GLY A 263 16.31 17.15 1.53
CA GLY A 263 15.90 18.12 2.55
C GLY A 263 14.93 19.22 2.07
N PHE A 264 14.70 19.35 0.78
CA PHE A 264 13.81 20.35 0.16
C PHE A 264 12.43 19.79 -0.18
N ILE A 265 12.33 18.50 -0.41
CA ILE A 265 11.07 17.81 -0.67
C ILE A 265 10.67 17.10 0.61
N MET A 266 9.52 17.46 1.16
CA MET A 266 9.02 16.90 2.41
C MET A 266 8.50 15.48 2.14
N GLY A 267 9.33 14.47 2.39
CA GLY A 267 8.85 13.08 2.44
C GLY A 267 7.89 12.85 3.60
N SER A 268 7.09 11.81 3.49
CA SER A 268 6.02 11.47 4.44
C SER A 268 6.52 11.37 5.88
N LYS A 269 7.68 10.76 6.13
CA LYS A 269 8.28 10.64 7.48
C LYS A 269 8.34 11.99 8.21
N ASN A 270 8.91 13.01 7.56
CA ASN A 270 9.05 14.33 8.14
C ASN A 270 7.72 15.09 8.23
N TYR A 271 6.89 14.98 7.21
CA TYR A 271 5.58 15.60 7.15
C TYR A 271 4.68 15.10 8.29
N VAL A 272 4.61 13.80 8.49
CA VAL A 272 3.88 13.16 9.60
C VAL A 272 4.45 13.55 10.95
N ARG A 273 5.79 13.51 11.13
CA ARG A 273 6.45 13.92 12.37
C ARG A 273 6.07 15.35 12.76
N ASP A 274 6.13 16.28 11.81
CA ASP A 274 5.90 17.70 12.07
C ASP A 274 4.42 17.99 12.37
N ILE A 275 3.50 17.34 11.68
CA ILE A 275 2.07 17.37 12.00
C ILE A 275 1.83 16.87 13.43
N LEU A 276 2.36 15.71 13.80
CA LEU A 276 2.20 15.14 15.15
C LEU A 276 2.80 16.01 16.26
N ASN A 277 3.89 16.70 15.97
CA ASN A 277 4.53 17.60 16.94
C ASN A 277 3.68 18.87 17.18
N LEU A 278 3.14 19.48 16.13
CA LEU A 278 2.45 20.76 16.22
C LEU A 278 0.93 20.62 16.34
N ASN A 279 0.38 19.46 16.04
CA ASN A 279 -1.05 19.14 16.14
C ASN A 279 -1.28 17.85 16.96
N PRO A 280 -0.81 17.76 18.22
CA PRO A 280 -0.84 16.53 19.00
C PRO A 280 -2.25 15.98 19.24
N LYS A 281 -3.30 16.83 19.15
CA LYS A 281 -4.69 16.40 19.30
C LYS A 281 -5.18 15.49 18.17
N ILE A 282 -4.41 15.31 17.10
CA ILE A 282 -4.74 14.36 16.01
C ILE A 282 -4.83 12.94 16.56
N THR A 283 -4.08 12.60 17.60
CA THR A 283 -4.13 11.30 18.28
C THR A 283 -5.43 11.03 19.05
N ASN A 284 -6.30 12.04 19.16
CA ASN A 284 -7.63 11.86 19.74
C ASN A 284 -8.59 11.14 18.77
N PHE A 285 -8.21 10.93 17.53
CA PHE A 285 -9.01 10.29 16.50
C PHE A 285 -8.37 8.96 16.08
N PRO A 286 -9.13 8.01 15.53
CA PRO A 286 -8.55 6.81 14.93
C PRO A 286 -7.80 7.22 13.64
N VAL A 287 -6.47 7.28 13.70
CA VAL A 287 -5.62 7.73 12.60
C VAL A 287 -4.65 6.65 12.13
N ILE A 288 -4.24 6.76 10.88
CA ILE A 288 -3.19 5.97 10.24
C ILE A 288 -2.21 6.96 9.63
N ALA A 289 -0.92 6.83 9.94
CA ALA A 289 0.13 7.56 9.27
C ALA A 289 0.51 6.84 7.98
N ALA A 290 0.69 7.55 6.89
CA ALA A 290 0.95 6.92 5.61
C ALA A 290 1.99 7.66 4.77
N GLY A 291 2.56 6.95 3.81
CA GLY A 291 3.43 7.51 2.79
C GLY A 291 3.41 6.66 1.53
N HIS A 292 3.89 7.25 0.43
CA HIS A 292 4.12 6.53 -0.83
C HIS A 292 5.59 6.14 -0.97
N GLY A 293 5.85 5.16 -1.82
CA GLY A 293 7.18 4.59 -2.00
C GLY A 293 7.83 4.93 -3.35
N TYR A 294 7.45 6.05 -3.97
CA TYR A 294 7.97 6.43 -5.28
C TYR A 294 9.43 6.88 -5.24
N VAL A 295 10.13 6.61 -6.33
CA VAL A 295 11.48 7.12 -6.55
C VAL A 295 11.47 8.65 -6.64
N ASP A 296 12.57 9.27 -6.28
CA ASP A 296 12.74 10.71 -6.46
C ASP A 296 12.73 11.06 -7.95
N PRO A 297 11.84 11.93 -8.41
CA PRO A 297 11.66 12.21 -9.83
C PRO A 297 12.84 12.99 -10.45
N VAL A 298 13.74 13.55 -9.63
CA VAL A 298 14.90 14.30 -10.08
C VAL A 298 16.14 13.39 -10.18
N THR A 299 16.35 12.56 -9.17
CA THR A 299 17.54 11.71 -9.07
C THR A 299 17.33 10.29 -9.56
N GLY A 300 16.08 9.84 -9.71
CA GLY A 300 15.72 8.46 -10.04
C GLY A 300 16.07 7.45 -8.93
N LYS A 301 16.40 7.93 -7.72
CA LYS A 301 16.79 7.07 -6.60
C LYS A 301 15.61 6.73 -5.71
N ASP A 302 15.65 5.54 -5.15
CA ASP A 302 14.72 5.17 -4.08
C ASP A 302 14.93 6.08 -2.86
N PRO A 303 13.84 6.50 -2.19
CA PRO A 303 13.93 7.17 -0.90
C PRO A 303 14.52 6.22 0.15
N ALA A 304 15.09 6.77 1.22
CA ALA A 304 15.46 5.97 2.37
C ALA A 304 14.19 5.31 2.95
N ILE A 305 14.24 4.00 3.14
CA ILE A 305 13.16 3.23 3.77
C ILE A 305 13.46 3.18 5.27
N GLU A 306 12.73 3.96 6.04
CA GLU A 306 12.98 4.19 7.47
C GLU A 306 11.66 4.22 8.24
N PRO A 307 11.64 3.85 9.54
CA PRO A 307 10.44 3.88 10.36
C PRO A 307 9.94 5.32 10.61
N PHE A 308 8.63 5.46 10.77
CA PHE A 308 8.01 6.71 11.22
C PHE A 308 7.99 6.76 12.75
N SER A 309 9.18 6.83 13.36
CA SER A 309 9.39 6.68 14.82
C SER A 309 8.47 7.56 15.65
N LYS A 310 8.08 8.75 15.16
CA LYS A 310 7.12 9.62 15.86
C LYS A 310 5.71 9.04 15.88
N ALA A 311 5.25 8.43 14.80
CA ALA A 311 3.95 7.77 14.73
C ALA A 311 3.96 6.50 15.58
N GLU A 312 5.01 5.67 15.46
CA GLU A 312 5.19 4.46 16.25
C GLU A 312 5.21 4.75 17.76
N SER A 313 5.91 5.80 18.19
CA SER A 313 5.94 6.24 19.61
C SER A 313 4.57 6.64 20.17
N LYS A 314 3.58 6.83 19.30
CA LYS A 314 2.19 7.14 19.63
C LYS A 314 1.24 5.95 19.42
N GLY A 315 1.77 4.78 19.04
CA GLY A 315 0.96 3.62 18.71
C GLY A 315 0.11 3.81 17.44
N ILE A 316 0.50 4.73 16.55
CA ILE A 316 -0.20 4.98 15.29
C ILE A 316 0.32 4.00 14.25
N PRO A 317 -0.56 3.20 13.60
CA PRO A 317 -0.17 2.34 12.49
C PRO A 317 0.46 3.14 11.34
N VAL A 318 1.46 2.57 10.68
CA VAL A 318 2.14 3.17 9.53
C VAL A 318 1.91 2.31 8.30
N TRP A 319 1.35 2.88 7.25
CA TRP A 319 1.00 2.18 6.02
C TRP A 319 1.74 2.74 4.80
N LEU A 320 2.13 1.86 3.91
CA LEU A 320 2.53 2.20 2.55
C LEU A 320 1.28 2.15 1.68
N THR A 321 0.65 3.32 1.46
CA THR A 321 -0.66 3.40 0.82
C THR A 321 -0.60 3.49 -0.70
N GLU A 322 0.62 3.65 -1.25
CA GLU A 322 0.83 3.66 -2.69
C GLU A 322 2.29 3.35 -3.03
N ILE A 323 2.51 2.43 -3.97
CA ILE A 323 3.83 2.11 -4.50
C ILE A 323 3.73 1.45 -5.87
N SER A 324 4.51 1.95 -6.83
CA SER A 324 4.84 1.36 -8.13
C SER A 324 6.05 2.10 -8.74
N ASP A 325 6.36 1.86 -9.99
CA ASP A 325 7.38 2.63 -10.70
C ASP A 325 6.87 3.07 -12.08
N PRO A 326 6.27 4.27 -12.18
CA PRO A 326 5.78 4.81 -13.45
C PRO A 326 6.90 5.24 -14.40
N THR A 327 8.16 5.18 -13.97
CA THR A 327 9.32 5.60 -14.79
C THR A 327 10.06 4.42 -15.41
N GLU A 328 9.84 3.21 -14.92
CA GLU A 328 10.46 1.99 -15.43
C GLU A 328 9.71 1.48 -16.67
N SER A 329 10.45 1.04 -17.67
CA SER A 329 9.89 0.36 -18.82
C SER A 329 9.19 -0.94 -18.40
N TYR A 330 8.12 -1.29 -19.10
CA TYR A 330 7.32 -2.48 -18.79
C TYR A 330 8.20 -3.74 -18.71
N ASP A 331 8.11 -4.43 -17.59
CA ASP A 331 8.76 -5.72 -17.33
C ASP A 331 7.80 -6.62 -16.53
N ALA A 332 7.31 -7.69 -17.16
CA ALA A 332 6.45 -8.69 -16.52
C ALA A 332 7.24 -9.86 -15.90
N THR A 333 8.58 -9.87 -16.04
CA THR A 333 9.44 -11.01 -15.67
C THR A 333 9.79 -11.06 -14.18
N MET A 334 10.44 -12.13 -13.78
CA MET A 334 10.94 -12.32 -12.41
C MET A 334 12.01 -11.28 -12.02
N THR A 335 12.63 -10.60 -12.98
CA THR A 335 13.54 -9.48 -12.68
C THR A 335 12.79 -8.34 -11.97
N SER A 336 11.65 -7.93 -12.52
CA SER A 336 10.72 -7.01 -11.84
C SER A 336 10.19 -7.65 -10.55
N GLY A 337 9.80 -8.92 -10.56
CA GLY A 337 9.32 -9.63 -9.37
C GLY A 337 10.29 -9.56 -8.19
N LEU A 338 11.57 -9.84 -8.40
CA LEU A 338 12.60 -9.80 -7.35
C LEU A 338 12.92 -8.37 -6.90
N LYS A 339 12.92 -7.38 -7.80
CA LYS A 339 13.05 -5.97 -7.43
C LYS A 339 11.98 -5.60 -6.40
N TRP A 340 10.73 -5.96 -6.68
CA TRP A 340 9.59 -5.63 -5.83
C TRP A 340 9.54 -6.49 -4.56
N ALA A 341 9.89 -7.77 -4.60
CA ALA A 341 10.01 -8.59 -3.40
C ALA A 341 10.96 -7.96 -2.37
N LYS A 342 12.12 -7.50 -2.82
CA LYS A 342 13.09 -6.81 -1.96
C LYS A 342 12.52 -5.50 -1.38
N LYS A 343 11.80 -4.72 -2.18
CA LYS A 343 11.15 -3.49 -1.69
C LYS A 343 10.06 -3.80 -0.65
N PHE A 344 9.20 -4.78 -0.89
CA PHE A 344 8.18 -5.18 0.09
C PHE A 344 8.82 -5.63 1.40
N HIS A 345 9.84 -6.48 1.32
CA HIS A 345 10.59 -6.91 2.50
C HIS A 345 11.14 -5.72 3.29
N ARG A 346 11.80 -4.77 2.60
CA ARG A 346 12.36 -3.58 3.24
C ARG A 346 11.31 -2.71 3.91
N PHE A 347 10.17 -2.44 3.25
CA PHE A 347 9.07 -1.69 3.87
C PHE A 347 8.52 -2.39 5.11
N LEU A 348 8.36 -3.71 5.05
CA LEU A 348 7.88 -4.49 6.20
C LEU A 348 8.92 -4.54 7.34
N CYS A 349 10.22 -4.69 7.04
CA CYS A 349 11.26 -4.96 8.03
C CYS A 349 12.04 -3.73 8.48
N GLU A 350 12.31 -2.75 7.57
CA GLU A 350 13.09 -1.55 7.89
C GLU A 350 12.18 -0.36 8.25
N ALA A 351 11.01 -0.25 7.63
CA ALA A 351 10.06 0.83 7.89
C ALA A 351 8.89 0.45 8.80
N ASN A 352 8.78 -0.81 9.22
CA ASN A 352 7.71 -1.34 10.07
C ASN A 352 6.30 -1.04 9.54
N THR A 353 6.10 -1.08 8.21
CA THR A 353 4.77 -0.84 7.65
C THR A 353 3.80 -1.97 7.99
N GLY A 354 2.61 -1.62 8.47
CA GLY A 354 1.54 -2.58 8.75
C GLY A 354 0.73 -2.97 7.51
N ALA A 355 0.81 -2.19 6.43
CA ALA A 355 0.12 -2.50 5.19
C ALA A 355 0.93 -2.03 3.98
N ILE A 356 0.74 -2.72 2.86
CA ILE A 356 1.26 -2.33 1.54
C ILE A 356 0.11 -2.34 0.54
N VAL A 357 -0.11 -1.19 -0.12
CA VAL A 357 -1.09 -1.02 -1.18
C VAL A 357 -0.37 -0.70 -2.48
N TRP A 358 -0.53 -1.58 -3.46
CA TRP A 358 0.10 -1.43 -4.76
C TRP A 358 -0.69 -0.45 -5.66
N TRP A 359 0.00 0.36 -6.43
CA TRP A 359 -0.53 1.23 -7.48
C TRP A 359 -0.11 0.75 -8.87
N ALA A 360 -1.02 0.21 -9.76
CA ALA A 360 -2.42 -0.06 -9.56
C ALA A 360 -2.69 -1.57 -9.71
N GLY A 361 -3.88 -2.04 -9.34
CA GLY A 361 -4.25 -3.46 -9.45
C GLY A 361 -4.23 -3.94 -10.89
N ALA A 362 -5.22 -3.53 -11.66
CA ALA A 362 -5.39 -3.89 -13.07
C ALA A 362 -5.62 -2.63 -13.91
N ILE A 363 -4.70 -2.33 -14.82
CA ILE A 363 -4.74 -1.15 -15.69
C ILE A 363 -4.23 -1.48 -17.09
N PRO A 364 -4.59 -0.69 -18.10
CA PRO A 364 -3.98 -0.80 -19.42
C PRO A 364 -2.48 -0.52 -19.35
N ASP A 365 -1.70 -1.29 -20.12
CA ASP A 365 -0.28 -1.07 -20.25
C ASP A 365 0.00 0.32 -20.86
N GLY A 366 0.61 1.18 -20.04
CA GLY A 366 1.12 2.48 -20.45
C GLY A 366 2.59 2.45 -20.88
N GLY A 367 3.19 1.25 -21.00
CA GLY A 367 4.62 1.06 -21.24
C GLY A 367 5.46 1.14 -19.97
N THR A 368 4.81 1.05 -18.79
CA THR A 368 5.44 1.15 -17.47
C THR A 368 5.13 -0.08 -16.60
N THR A 369 5.75 -0.16 -15.44
CA THR A 369 5.52 -1.27 -14.49
C THR A 369 4.47 -0.96 -13.42
N GLU A 370 3.52 -0.06 -13.67
CA GLU A 370 2.54 0.35 -12.67
C GLU A 370 1.51 -0.74 -12.33
N GLY A 371 0.99 -1.48 -13.33
CA GLY A 371 -0.03 -2.51 -13.10
C GLY A 371 0.55 -3.81 -12.52
N LEU A 372 -0.14 -4.43 -11.56
CA LEU A 372 0.08 -5.84 -11.21
C LEU A 372 -0.42 -6.75 -12.33
N ILE A 373 -1.54 -6.37 -12.92
CA ILE A 373 -2.20 -7.04 -14.03
C ILE A 373 -2.29 -6.03 -15.17
N ASN A 374 -1.71 -6.38 -16.31
CA ASN A 374 -1.84 -5.59 -17.52
C ASN A 374 -3.10 -5.98 -18.27
N ILE A 375 -3.99 -5.01 -18.49
CA ILE A 375 -5.20 -5.17 -19.30
C ILE A 375 -4.87 -4.77 -20.74
N GLU A 376 -5.02 -5.69 -21.67
CA GLU A 376 -4.86 -5.38 -23.09
C GLU A 376 -5.93 -4.39 -23.60
N LYS A 377 -5.53 -3.51 -24.52
CA LYS A 377 -6.44 -2.50 -25.11
C LYS A 377 -7.65 -3.10 -25.82
N ASN A 378 -7.55 -4.38 -26.26
CA ASN A 378 -8.66 -5.11 -26.87
C ASN A 378 -9.74 -5.51 -25.85
N ARG A 379 -9.52 -5.32 -24.54
CA ARG A 379 -10.42 -5.67 -23.42
C ARG A 379 -10.83 -7.15 -23.37
N VAL A 380 -10.06 -8.03 -23.96
CA VAL A 380 -10.27 -9.47 -23.98
C VAL A 380 -9.14 -10.20 -23.28
N ASP A 381 -7.92 -9.72 -23.49
CA ASP A 381 -6.73 -10.34 -22.96
C ASP A 381 -6.14 -9.52 -21.81
N TYR A 382 -5.49 -10.18 -20.89
CA TYR A 382 -4.75 -9.59 -19.78
C TYR A 382 -3.54 -10.45 -19.44
N GLU A 383 -2.53 -9.83 -18.85
CA GLU A 383 -1.32 -10.49 -18.41
C GLU A 383 -1.12 -10.30 -16.90
N VAL A 384 -0.90 -11.40 -16.18
CA VAL A 384 -0.50 -11.37 -14.77
C VAL A 384 1.02 -11.32 -14.69
N THR A 385 1.58 -10.30 -14.09
CA THR A 385 3.03 -10.10 -14.04
C THR A 385 3.69 -10.91 -12.92
N LYS A 386 5.00 -11.19 -13.02
CA LYS A 386 5.74 -11.84 -11.90
C LYS A 386 5.77 -11.01 -10.63
N ARG A 387 5.71 -9.66 -10.70
CA ARG A 387 5.55 -8.84 -9.49
C ARG A 387 4.21 -9.05 -8.78
N CYS A 388 3.14 -9.32 -9.55
CA CYS A 388 1.85 -9.74 -8.98
C CYS A 388 1.99 -11.08 -8.25
N GLU A 389 2.60 -12.08 -8.89
CA GLU A 389 2.78 -13.39 -8.29
C GLU A 389 3.65 -13.34 -7.04
N VAL A 390 4.74 -12.57 -7.05
CA VAL A 390 5.61 -12.34 -5.90
C VAL A 390 4.87 -11.60 -4.78
N PHE A 391 4.02 -10.62 -5.10
CA PHE A 391 3.19 -9.97 -4.09
C PHE A 391 2.30 -10.98 -3.36
N GLY A 392 1.84 -12.01 -4.07
CA GLY A 392 1.11 -13.13 -3.50
C GLY A 392 1.90 -13.96 -2.49
N ASN A 393 3.23 -14.02 -2.58
CA ASN A 393 4.05 -14.68 -1.55
C ASN A 393 3.93 -13.99 -0.17
N PHE A 394 3.60 -12.71 -0.14
CA PHE A 394 3.29 -11.98 1.09
C PHE A 394 1.79 -12.07 1.42
N SER A 395 0.94 -11.62 0.52
CA SER A 395 -0.48 -11.42 0.80
C SER A 395 -1.27 -12.71 1.07
N ARG A 396 -0.87 -13.83 0.46
CA ARG A 396 -1.55 -15.12 0.62
C ARG A 396 -1.20 -15.84 1.91
N TYR A 397 0.04 -15.64 2.38
CA TYR A 397 0.64 -16.45 3.45
C TYR A 397 0.87 -15.68 4.75
N ILE A 398 0.69 -14.38 4.75
CA ILE A 398 0.74 -13.54 5.95
C ILE A 398 -0.69 -13.10 6.28
N PRO A 399 -1.40 -13.79 7.19
CA PRO A 399 -2.75 -13.43 7.56
C PRO A 399 -2.86 -12.01 8.15
N VAL A 400 -3.98 -11.35 7.91
CA VAL A 400 -4.31 -10.08 8.56
C VAL A 400 -4.30 -10.26 10.08
N GLY A 401 -3.68 -9.32 10.79
CA GLY A 401 -3.50 -9.39 12.24
C GLY A 401 -2.23 -10.12 12.68
N SER A 402 -1.44 -10.69 11.75
CA SER A 402 -0.14 -11.26 12.07
C SER A 402 0.77 -10.22 12.73
N LYS A 403 1.63 -10.68 13.64
CA LYS A 403 2.73 -9.88 14.18
C LYS A 403 4.02 -10.25 13.45
N ARG A 404 4.70 -9.25 12.87
CA ARG A 404 6.07 -9.50 12.45
C ARG A 404 6.92 -9.79 13.67
N ILE A 405 7.84 -10.74 13.56
CA ILE A 405 8.84 -11.05 14.57
C ILE A 405 10.22 -10.75 14.02
N SER A 406 11.13 -10.32 14.87
CA SER A 406 12.50 -10.01 14.46
C SER A 406 13.21 -11.24 13.91
N ALA A 407 13.98 -11.04 12.84
CA ALA A 407 14.82 -12.04 12.22
C ALA A 407 16.29 -11.60 12.31
N GLN A 408 17.14 -12.47 12.85
CA GLN A 408 18.59 -12.27 12.89
C GLN A 408 19.24 -13.13 11.83
N TYR A 409 19.98 -12.53 10.91
CA TYR A 409 20.78 -13.21 9.88
C TYR A 409 21.80 -12.23 9.29
N ASP A 410 22.78 -12.77 8.57
CA ASP A 410 23.78 -11.98 7.88
C ASP A 410 23.25 -11.45 6.55
N PHE A 411 22.99 -10.16 6.48
CA PHE A 411 22.47 -9.48 5.27
C PHE A 411 23.46 -9.49 4.10
N GLU A 412 24.76 -9.68 4.36
CA GLU A 412 25.79 -9.72 3.30
C GLU A 412 25.72 -11.00 2.45
N GLN A 413 25.02 -12.02 2.93
CA GLN A 413 24.78 -13.25 2.19
C GLN A 413 23.83 -13.07 0.99
N GLY A 414 23.18 -11.91 0.89
CA GLY A 414 22.36 -11.51 -0.27
C GLY A 414 20.94 -12.06 -0.29
N TYR A 415 20.56 -13.04 0.54
CA TYR A 415 19.17 -13.44 0.72
C TYR A 415 18.48 -12.56 1.78
N MET A 416 17.15 -12.56 1.79
CA MET A 416 16.36 -11.83 2.78
C MET A 416 15.31 -12.75 3.39
N VAL A 417 15.13 -12.68 4.71
CA VAL A 417 14.18 -13.51 5.45
C VAL A 417 13.38 -12.65 6.43
N SER A 418 12.06 -12.88 6.48
CA SER A 418 11.16 -12.25 7.45
C SER A 418 10.19 -13.26 8.02
N GLY A 419 9.83 -13.08 9.29
CA GLY A 419 8.95 -13.96 10.04
C GLY A 419 7.70 -13.25 10.56
N TYR A 420 6.57 -13.97 10.56
CA TYR A 420 5.27 -13.45 10.98
C TYR A 420 4.53 -14.52 11.78
N LYS A 421 4.08 -14.20 12.99
CA LYS A 421 3.26 -15.11 13.79
C LYS A 421 1.80 -14.69 13.82
N TYR A 422 0.90 -15.66 13.89
CA TYR A 422 -0.55 -15.44 13.90
C TYR A 422 -1.31 -16.52 14.69
N GLY A 423 -2.49 -16.16 15.14
CA GLY A 423 -3.27 -17.05 16.03
C GLY A 423 -2.45 -17.44 17.25
N ASP A 424 -2.71 -18.64 17.76
CA ASP A 424 -2.04 -19.12 18.99
C ASP A 424 -0.65 -19.72 18.71
N ASN A 425 -0.44 -20.30 17.52
CA ASN A 425 0.76 -21.07 17.24
C ASN A 425 1.23 -21.06 15.78
N GLY A 426 0.51 -20.38 14.87
CA GLY A 426 0.87 -20.32 13.46
C GLY A 426 1.98 -19.33 13.17
N TYR A 427 2.81 -19.60 12.17
CA TYR A 427 3.76 -18.65 11.64
C TYR A 427 4.01 -18.82 10.14
N THR A 428 4.44 -17.72 9.52
CA THR A 428 4.92 -17.69 8.14
C THR A 428 6.35 -17.15 8.11
N VAL A 429 7.15 -17.72 7.22
CA VAL A 429 8.49 -17.22 6.87
C VAL A 429 8.48 -16.88 5.39
N VAL A 430 8.86 -15.66 5.02
CA VAL A 430 9.08 -15.28 3.61
C VAL A 430 10.58 -15.16 3.39
N ALA A 431 11.12 -15.97 2.48
CA ALA A 431 12.52 -15.99 2.10
C ALA A 431 12.68 -15.59 0.63
N ILE A 432 13.62 -14.69 0.34
CA ILE A 432 13.92 -14.17 -0.99
C ILE A 432 15.34 -14.54 -1.34
N ASN A 433 15.53 -15.27 -2.43
CA ASN A 433 16.83 -15.53 -3.05
C ASN A 433 16.93 -14.80 -4.38
N PRO A 434 17.64 -13.65 -4.46
CA PRO A 434 17.83 -12.93 -5.71
C PRO A 434 18.97 -13.47 -6.57
N ALA A 435 19.78 -14.42 -6.06
CA ALA A 435 20.92 -14.97 -6.78
C ALA A 435 20.47 -15.90 -7.93
N ASP A 436 21.34 -16.09 -8.92
CA ASP A 436 21.13 -16.97 -10.06
C ASP A 436 21.45 -18.45 -9.78
N HIS A 437 21.71 -18.78 -8.50
CA HIS A 437 21.96 -20.14 -8.01
C HIS A 437 21.14 -20.40 -6.75
N GLU A 438 21.00 -21.68 -6.45
CA GLU A 438 20.35 -22.16 -5.24
C GLU A 438 21.15 -21.75 -3.99
N VAL A 439 20.42 -21.37 -2.92
CA VAL A 439 20.99 -21.05 -1.61
C VAL A 439 20.36 -21.95 -0.56
N VAL A 440 21.18 -22.59 0.27
CA VAL A 440 20.72 -23.41 1.40
C VAL A 440 20.97 -22.63 2.70
N ILE A 441 19.92 -22.51 3.51
CA ILE A 441 19.98 -21.82 4.81
C ILE A 441 19.41 -22.71 5.91
N SER A 442 19.93 -22.58 7.10
CA SER A 442 19.37 -23.15 8.32
C SER A 442 18.49 -22.09 9.03
N LEU A 443 17.30 -22.51 9.48
CA LEU A 443 16.32 -21.66 10.16
C LEU A 443 15.95 -22.24 11.51
N ALA A 444 16.05 -21.43 12.57
CA ALA A 444 15.60 -21.77 13.92
C ALA A 444 14.66 -20.69 14.48
N LEU A 445 13.83 -21.08 15.46
CA LEU A 445 13.02 -20.17 16.26
C LEU A 445 13.59 -20.07 17.67
N GLU A 446 13.93 -18.86 18.09
CA GLU A 446 14.31 -18.59 19.48
C GLU A 446 13.05 -18.44 20.36
N SER A 447 13.07 -19.05 21.54
CA SER A 447 11.97 -18.98 22.52
C SER A 447 10.65 -19.61 22.06
N ALA A 448 10.70 -20.51 21.08
CA ALA A 448 9.56 -21.32 20.65
C ALA A 448 10.01 -22.70 20.18
N GLN A 449 9.23 -23.71 20.47
CA GLN A 449 9.49 -25.06 19.99
C GLN A 449 8.67 -25.34 18.74
N VAL A 450 9.34 -25.62 17.63
CA VAL A 450 8.67 -25.92 16.36
C VAL A 450 7.88 -27.22 16.42
N SER A 451 6.74 -27.27 15.72
CA SER A 451 5.84 -28.42 15.67
C SER A 451 5.62 -28.87 14.23
N GLY A 452 6.29 -29.97 13.85
CA GLY A 452 6.12 -30.60 12.54
C GLY A 452 6.84 -29.89 11.39
N ALA A 453 6.43 -30.20 10.17
CA ALA A 453 7.08 -29.73 8.95
C ALA A 453 6.69 -28.30 8.58
N LEU A 454 7.60 -27.60 7.91
CA LEU A 454 7.31 -26.38 7.15
C LEU A 454 6.81 -26.75 5.75
N GLN A 455 5.67 -26.23 5.35
CA GLN A 455 5.18 -26.31 3.97
C GLN A 455 5.59 -25.03 3.22
N GLY A 456 6.40 -25.16 2.18
CA GLY A 456 6.83 -24.05 1.35
C GLY A 456 6.01 -23.91 0.07
N TYR A 457 5.95 -22.68 -0.45
CA TYR A 457 5.29 -22.28 -1.70
C TYR A 457 6.20 -21.32 -2.47
N VAL A 458 6.66 -21.73 -3.64
CA VAL A 458 7.67 -21.03 -4.42
C VAL A 458 7.06 -20.25 -5.58
N THR A 459 7.60 -19.05 -5.80
CA THR A 459 7.45 -18.28 -7.03
C THR A 459 8.84 -18.00 -7.60
N ASP A 460 9.05 -18.33 -8.88
CA ASP A 460 10.27 -18.04 -9.63
C ASP A 460 9.96 -17.76 -11.12
N ASP A 461 10.93 -17.87 -11.99
CA ASP A 461 10.75 -17.59 -13.43
C ASP A 461 9.63 -18.45 -14.06
N THR A 462 9.37 -19.65 -13.56
CA THR A 462 8.44 -20.65 -14.14
C THR A 462 7.28 -21.03 -13.23
N ARG A 463 7.47 -20.97 -11.92
CA ARG A 463 6.50 -21.41 -10.90
C ARG A 463 5.73 -20.24 -10.32
N LYS A 464 4.50 -20.52 -9.88
CA LYS A 464 3.62 -19.56 -9.19
C LYS A 464 3.01 -20.24 -7.98
N TRP A 465 3.46 -19.87 -6.78
CA TRP A 465 3.00 -20.42 -5.49
C TRP A 465 2.92 -21.95 -5.49
N GLU A 466 3.81 -22.59 -6.23
CA GLU A 466 3.86 -24.03 -6.33
C GLU A 466 4.37 -24.63 -5.01
N PRO A 467 3.66 -25.64 -4.45
CA PRO A 467 4.14 -26.29 -3.23
C PRO A 467 5.48 -27.00 -3.47
N VAL A 468 6.40 -26.81 -2.54
CA VAL A 468 7.66 -27.57 -2.49
C VAL A 468 7.56 -28.65 -1.43
N GLU A 469 8.49 -29.60 -1.45
CA GLU A 469 8.54 -30.66 -0.45
C GLU A 469 8.59 -30.07 0.96
N ALA A 470 7.74 -30.63 1.84
CA ALA A 470 7.66 -30.17 3.22
C ALA A 470 8.95 -30.50 3.99
N VAL A 471 9.50 -29.51 4.68
CA VAL A 471 10.80 -29.64 5.38
C VAL A 471 10.59 -30.03 6.84
N GLN A 472 11.12 -31.19 7.26
CA GLN A 472 11.11 -31.60 8.65
C GLN A 472 12.24 -30.94 9.44
N PRO A 473 12.02 -30.54 10.70
CA PRO A 473 13.09 -30.02 11.52
C PRO A 473 13.97 -31.18 12.05
N ALA A 474 15.28 -30.94 12.11
CA ALA A 474 16.22 -31.77 12.83
C ALA A 474 16.73 -30.97 14.05
N ASP A 475 16.53 -31.52 15.26
CA ASP A 475 16.89 -30.83 16.52
C ASP A 475 16.36 -29.40 16.63
N GLY A 476 15.14 -29.15 16.10
CA GLY A 476 14.51 -27.84 16.12
C GLY A 476 14.96 -26.85 15.03
N VAL A 477 15.84 -27.29 14.13
CA VAL A 477 16.37 -26.49 13.02
C VAL A 477 15.86 -27.01 11.68
N TYR A 478 15.38 -26.15 10.81
CA TYR A 478 15.02 -26.47 9.43
C TYR A 478 16.18 -26.17 8.49
N THR A 479 16.41 -27.04 7.53
CA THR A 479 17.31 -26.78 6.39
C THR A 479 16.47 -26.44 5.18
N LEU A 480 16.47 -25.18 4.77
CA LEU A 480 15.65 -24.65 3.69
C LEU A 480 16.51 -24.48 2.43
N THR A 481 16.00 -25.01 1.32
CA THR A 481 16.58 -24.79 0.00
C THR A 481 15.80 -23.72 -0.72
N LEU A 482 16.46 -22.60 -1.03
CA LEU A 482 15.91 -21.47 -1.76
C LEU A 482 16.36 -21.54 -3.22
N PRO A 483 15.49 -21.89 -4.17
CA PRO A 483 15.85 -21.95 -5.58
C PRO A 483 16.43 -20.64 -6.10
N ALA A 484 17.19 -20.69 -7.19
CA ALA A 484 17.67 -19.49 -7.87
C ALA A 484 16.53 -18.52 -8.21
N ARG A 485 16.74 -17.24 -8.05
CA ARG A 485 15.82 -16.17 -8.45
C ARG A 485 14.38 -16.41 -7.95
N SER A 486 14.20 -16.66 -6.66
CA SER A 486 12.91 -17.10 -6.10
C SER A 486 12.46 -16.32 -4.88
N VAL A 487 11.17 -16.40 -4.62
CA VAL A 487 10.54 -16.05 -3.35
C VAL A 487 9.80 -17.28 -2.84
N VAL A 488 10.09 -17.70 -1.62
CA VAL A 488 9.45 -18.87 -1.00
C VAL A 488 8.77 -18.43 0.29
N SER A 489 7.48 -18.78 0.42
CA SER A 489 6.73 -18.55 1.66
C SER A 489 6.51 -19.91 2.33
N TYR A 490 7.02 -20.05 3.53
CA TYR A 490 6.87 -21.24 4.36
C TYR A 490 5.85 -20.99 5.46
N THR A 491 4.97 -21.97 5.69
CA THR A 491 3.98 -21.94 6.79
C THR A 491 4.25 -23.08 7.76
N GLY A 492 4.18 -22.80 9.05
CA GLY A 492 4.42 -23.77 10.08
C GLY A 492 3.69 -23.46 11.38
N THR A 493 3.90 -24.33 12.38
CA THR A 493 3.34 -24.17 13.73
C THR A 493 4.40 -24.40 14.80
N VAL A 494 4.19 -23.80 15.96
CA VAL A 494 4.94 -24.11 17.20
C VAL A 494 4.06 -24.92 18.14
N LEU A 495 4.67 -25.61 19.09
CA LEU A 495 3.92 -26.25 20.19
C LEU A 495 3.23 -25.17 21.02
N SER A 496 1.95 -25.34 21.32
CA SER A 496 1.23 -24.39 22.16
C SER A 496 1.78 -24.39 23.59
N SER A 497 1.82 -23.22 24.21
CA SER A 497 2.24 -23.06 25.63
C SER A 497 1.43 -23.88 26.63
N SER A 498 0.28 -24.43 26.21
CA SER A 498 -0.53 -25.36 27.01
C SER A 498 -0.04 -26.82 26.96
N SER A 499 0.99 -27.10 26.18
CA SER A 499 1.61 -28.44 26.03
C SER A 499 3.01 -28.55 26.69
N LEU A 500 3.45 -27.50 27.34
CA LEU A 500 4.64 -27.44 28.19
C LEU A 500 4.21 -27.32 29.66
#